data_b30b65223247a7ed4b7ee4df0b15f446
#
_entry.id   b30b65223247a7ed4b7ee4df0b15f446
#
_cell.length_a   1.000
_cell.length_b   1.000
_cell.length_c   1.000
_cell.angle_alpha   90.00
_cell.angle_beta   90.00
_cell.angle_gamma   90.00
#
_symmetry.space_group_name_H-M   'P 1'
#
loop_
_entity.id
_entity.type
_entity.pdbx_description
1 polymer ?
#
loop_
_entity_poly.entity_id
_entity_poly.type
_entity_poly.pdbx_seq_one_letter_code
_entity_poly.pdbx_strand_id
1 'polypeptide(L)'
;MRDDHSVRCYAIMAAQPLGLSPEETTLMLQEAWFSRNSGGSACNQAAGRLHAQNLLTETDIWRRARQSIERRQLGSARAAVAILDAVAADLVQALFENPQRHLETADLSTATGRELAVLAAARQAILDPAMAAQWLQVQGRALSAGQRDWLWGSIGRQAALNLDLQATGYFSRAGSLRHFDEEHLEWMARNALRHGQWAQVQKAIEAMSTVTRQQPAWAYWLARSLQNGQQRPAQRSRKAETLLQQIAGHQGFYELLALEELRGHIDAAQPVRNPDAQELATARANPGLQRALHARSLGLNSEATREWNYSTNLHQRRGMNDRDLLASAALACQQQWWDRCINTR
;
A
#
# COMPACT_ATOMS: atom_id res chain seq x y z
N MET A 1 -14.03 -1.50 14.23
CA MET A 1 -13.63 -2.93 14.16
C MET A 1 -13.43 -3.45 12.74
N ARG A 2 -14.19 -3.01 11.72
CA ARG A 2 -13.99 -3.46 10.32
C ARG A 2 -12.65 -3.04 9.70
N ASP A 3 -11.96 -2.07 10.27
CA ASP A 3 -10.66 -1.58 9.78
C ASP A 3 -9.46 -2.27 10.41
N ASP A 4 -9.67 -3.14 11.39
CA ASP A 4 -8.61 -3.96 11.98
C ASP A 4 -8.39 -5.22 11.14
N HIS A 5 -7.19 -5.36 10.57
CA HIS A 5 -6.83 -6.51 9.74
C HIS A 5 -6.90 -7.83 10.50
N SER A 6 -6.59 -7.84 11.80
CA SER A 6 -6.71 -9.05 12.63
C SER A 6 -8.17 -9.49 12.72
N VAL A 7 -9.10 -8.56 12.93
CA VAL A 7 -10.55 -8.86 12.98
C VAL A 7 -11.04 -9.40 11.64
N ARG A 8 -10.58 -8.82 10.52
CA ARG A 8 -10.89 -9.35 9.18
C ARG A 8 -10.38 -10.78 9.00
N CYS A 9 -9.15 -11.06 9.45
CA CYS A 9 -8.58 -12.40 9.36
C CYS A 9 -9.31 -13.41 10.28
N TYR A 10 -9.76 -13.02 11.46
CA TYR A 10 -10.65 -13.84 12.27
C TYR A 10 -12.01 -14.08 11.59
N ALA A 11 -12.59 -13.08 10.93
CA ALA A 11 -13.81 -13.25 10.16
C ALA A 11 -13.64 -14.26 9.00
N ILE A 12 -12.49 -14.27 8.33
CA ILE A 12 -12.15 -15.28 7.32
C ILE A 12 -12.11 -16.68 7.93
N MET A 13 -11.53 -16.85 9.12
CA MET A 13 -11.51 -18.14 9.80
C MET A 13 -12.90 -18.61 10.26
N ALA A 14 -13.83 -17.68 10.46
CA ALA A 14 -15.24 -17.93 10.79
C ALA A 14 -16.16 -17.84 9.54
N ALA A 15 -15.63 -17.98 8.33
CA ALA A 15 -16.35 -17.70 7.08
C ALA A 15 -17.65 -18.51 6.91
N GLN A 16 -17.66 -19.80 7.29
CA GLN A 16 -18.85 -20.67 7.16
C GLN A 16 -20.04 -20.15 8.00
N PRO A 17 -19.89 -19.82 9.30
CA PRO A 17 -20.97 -19.24 10.08
C PRO A 17 -21.43 -17.86 9.56
N LEU A 18 -20.56 -17.14 8.83
CA LEU A 18 -20.83 -15.81 8.31
C LEU A 18 -21.39 -15.83 6.87
N GLY A 19 -21.48 -17.00 6.24
CA GLY A 19 -22.00 -17.16 4.87
C GLY A 19 -21.09 -16.52 3.79
N LEU A 20 -19.80 -16.38 4.05
CA LEU A 20 -18.84 -15.82 3.08
C LEU A 20 -18.45 -16.87 2.04
N SER A 21 -18.38 -16.46 0.77
CA SER A 21 -17.90 -17.33 -0.32
C SER A 21 -16.38 -17.51 -0.27
N PRO A 22 -15.82 -18.54 -0.94
CA PRO A 22 -14.38 -18.72 -1.10
C PRO A 22 -13.68 -17.50 -1.75
N GLU A 23 -14.34 -16.91 -2.75
CA GLU A 23 -13.81 -15.72 -3.45
C GLU A 23 -13.77 -14.51 -2.53
N GLU A 24 -14.83 -14.27 -1.76
CA GLU A 24 -14.87 -13.17 -0.78
C GLU A 24 -13.79 -13.33 0.30
N THR A 25 -13.61 -14.55 0.82
CA THR A 25 -12.59 -14.82 1.84
C THR A 25 -11.18 -14.63 1.27
N THR A 26 -10.93 -15.03 0.04
CA THR A 26 -9.63 -14.83 -0.63
C THR A 26 -9.34 -13.36 -0.84
N LEU A 27 -10.30 -12.58 -1.35
CA LEU A 27 -10.14 -11.12 -1.52
C LEU A 27 -9.90 -10.41 -0.19
N MET A 28 -10.68 -10.75 0.84
CA MET A 28 -10.51 -10.19 2.19
C MET A 28 -9.11 -10.49 2.76
N LEU A 29 -8.60 -11.72 2.54
CA LEU A 29 -7.26 -12.08 2.97
C LEU A 29 -6.21 -11.29 2.20
N GLN A 30 -6.33 -11.19 0.87
CA GLN A 30 -5.38 -10.44 0.06
C GLN A 30 -5.28 -8.98 0.52
N GLU A 31 -6.40 -8.31 0.76
CA GLU A 31 -6.41 -6.94 1.27
C GLU A 31 -5.76 -6.81 2.66
N ALA A 32 -6.06 -7.74 3.57
CA ALA A 32 -5.57 -7.67 4.95
C ALA A 32 -4.10 -8.12 5.07
N TRP A 33 -3.73 -9.22 4.42
CA TRP A 33 -2.43 -9.87 4.60
C TRP A 33 -1.30 -9.17 3.84
N PHE A 34 -1.60 -8.63 2.64
CA PHE A 34 -0.62 -7.86 1.85
C PHE A 34 -0.53 -6.38 2.24
N SER A 35 -1.40 -5.90 3.14
CA SER A 35 -1.32 -4.54 3.64
C SER A 35 0.00 -4.28 4.40
N ARG A 36 0.37 -3.00 4.54
CA ARG A 36 1.56 -2.61 5.34
C ARG A 36 1.42 -3.01 6.81
N ASN A 37 0.20 -2.90 7.34
CA ASN A 37 -0.14 -3.21 8.72
C ASN A 37 -0.89 -4.54 8.78
N SER A 38 -0.28 -5.63 8.33
CA SER A 38 -0.92 -6.94 8.34
C SER A 38 -1.34 -7.36 9.75
N GLY A 39 -2.46 -8.07 9.84
CA GLY A 39 -3.06 -8.52 11.10
C GLY A 39 -2.30 -9.61 11.87
N GLY A 40 -0.96 -9.65 11.75
CA GLY A 40 -0.10 -10.52 12.53
C GLY A 40 -0.44 -12.01 12.44
N SER A 41 -0.49 -12.69 13.59
CA SER A 41 -0.74 -14.13 13.66
C SER A 41 -2.09 -14.57 13.12
N ALA A 42 -3.14 -13.77 13.30
CA ALA A 42 -4.48 -14.08 12.79
C ALA A 42 -4.50 -14.23 11.27
N CYS A 43 -3.85 -13.30 10.54
CA CYS A 43 -3.78 -13.37 9.09
C CYS A 43 -2.87 -14.48 8.59
N ASN A 44 -1.81 -14.83 9.32
CA ASN A 44 -0.98 -16.00 8.98
C ASN A 44 -1.76 -17.31 9.14
N GLN A 45 -2.57 -17.44 10.19
CA GLN A 45 -3.45 -18.60 10.38
C GLN A 45 -4.51 -18.70 9.27
N ALA A 46 -5.15 -17.56 8.93
CA ALA A 46 -6.11 -17.52 7.84
C ALA A 46 -5.45 -17.90 6.51
N ALA A 47 -4.23 -17.41 6.24
CA ALA A 47 -3.46 -17.75 5.03
C ALA A 47 -3.15 -19.25 4.96
N GLY A 48 -2.69 -19.85 6.05
CA GLY A 48 -2.43 -21.28 6.13
C GLY A 48 -3.69 -22.12 5.87
N ARG A 49 -4.85 -21.70 6.43
CA ARG A 49 -6.12 -22.37 6.20
C ARG A 49 -6.57 -22.29 4.72
N LEU A 50 -6.49 -21.10 4.11
CA LEU A 50 -6.85 -20.92 2.70
C LEU A 50 -5.88 -21.66 1.77
N HIS A 51 -4.59 -21.72 2.12
CA HIS A 51 -3.63 -22.52 1.38
C HIS A 51 -3.97 -24.03 1.42
N ALA A 52 -4.30 -24.55 2.58
CA ALA A 52 -4.75 -25.96 2.72
C ALA A 52 -6.03 -26.27 1.94
N GLN A 53 -6.84 -25.26 1.62
CA GLN A 53 -8.05 -25.34 0.79
C GLN A 53 -7.79 -25.07 -0.72
N ASN A 54 -6.53 -24.90 -1.13
CA ASN A 54 -6.12 -24.50 -2.50
C ASN A 54 -6.71 -23.15 -2.97
N LEU A 55 -7.09 -22.27 -2.05
CA LEU A 55 -7.58 -20.91 -2.31
C LEU A 55 -6.47 -19.86 -2.30
N LEU A 56 -5.29 -20.19 -1.75
CA LEU A 56 -4.10 -19.37 -1.75
C LEU A 56 -2.94 -20.19 -2.32
N THR A 57 -2.22 -19.62 -3.29
CA THR A 57 -1.13 -20.32 -3.98
C THR A 57 0.20 -20.19 -3.22
N GLU A 58 1.15 -21.09 -3.48
CA GLU A 58 2.54 -20.95 -2.99
C GLU A 58 3.16 -19.63 -3.46
N THR A 59 2.84 -19.20 -4.68
CA THR A 59 3.32 -17.92 -5.24
C THR A 59 2.87 -16.73 -4.38
N ASP A 60 1.64 -16.75 -3.88
CA ASP A 60 1.13 -15.70 -2.98
C ASP A 60 1.88 -15.69 -1.65
N ILE A 61 2.19 -16.88 -1.12
CA ILE A 61 2.93 -17.02 0.14
C ILE A 61 4.37 -16.51 -0.03
N TRP A 62 5.07 -16.90 -1.09
CA TRP A 62 6.40 -16.38 -1.39
C TRP A 62 6.38 -14.87 -1.66
N ARG A 63 5.37 -14.37 -2.33
CA ARG A 63 5.17 -12.91 -2.50
C ARG A 63 5.06 -12.21 -1.15
N ARG A 64 4.31 -12.76 -0.21
CA ARG A 64 4.20 -12.21 1.16
C ARG A 64 5.55 -12.23 1.87
N ALA A 65 6.30 -13.33 1.79
CA ALA A 65 7.63 -13.44 2.38
C ALA A 65 8.58 -12.36 1.82
N ARG A 66 8.61 -12.18 0.49
CA ARG A 66 9.42 -11.17 -0.20
C ARG A 66 9.08 -9.75 0.27
N GLN A 67 7.80 -9.38 0.30
CA GLN A 67 7.35 -8.08 0.81
C GLN A 67 7.71 -7.86 2.27
N SER A 68 7.67 -8.92 3.09
CA SER A 68 8.07 -8.84 4.49
C SER A 68 9.56 -8.58 4.66
N ILE A 69 10.40 -9.21 3.83
CA ILE A 69 11.86 -8.93 3.80
C ILE A 69 12.12 -7.48 3.44
N GLU A 70 11.50 -6.94 2.38
CA GLU A 70 11.66 -5.54 1.98
C GLU A 70 11.23 -4.54 3.05
N ARG A 71 10.24 -4.90 3.84
CA ARG A 71 9.74 -4.10 4.98
C ARG A 71 10.51 -4.35 6.28
N ARG A 72 11.56 -5.17 6.23
CA ARG A 72 12.37 -5.55 7.40
C ARG A 72 11.55 -6.24 8.51
N GLN A 73 10.49 -6.94 8.13
CA GLN A 73 9.58 -7.66 9.02
C GLN A 73 9.93 -9.14 9.08
N LEU A 74 11.06 -9.47 9.72
CA LEU A 74 11.59 -10.84 9.80
C LEU A 74 10.54 -11.85 10.30
N GLY A 75 9.84 -11.55 11.39
CA GLY A 75 8.81 -12.44 11.95
C GLY A 75 7.68 -12.74 10.95
N SER A 76 7.27 -11.74 10.15
CA SER A 76 6.25 -11.92 9.12
C SER A 76 6.77 -12.75 7.94
N ALA A 77 8.04 -12.57 7.53
CA ALA A 77 8.66 -13.37 6.48
C ALA A 77 8.76 -14.84 6.88
N ARG A 78 9.28 -15.10 8.11
CA ARG A 78 9.39 -16.44 8.67
C ARG A 78 8.02 -17.12 8.77
N ALA A 79 7.01 -16.43 9.30
CA ALA A 79 5.66 -16.96 9.44
C ALA A 79 4.99 -17.27 8.11
N ALA A 80 5.26 -16.49 7.05
CA ALA A 80 4.78 -16.80 5.72
C ALA A 80 5.43 -18.08 5.18
N VAL A 81 6.76 -18.19 5.23
CA VAL A 81 7.48 -19.39 4.74
C VAL A 81 7.07 -20.63 5.52
N ALA A 82 6.80 -20.54 6.83
CA ALA A 82 6.37 -21.65 7.65
C ALA A 82 5.01 -22.27 7.23
N ILE A 83 4.21 -21.57 6.45
CA ILE A 83 2.97 -22.14 5.87
C ILE A 83 3.31 -23.24 4.86
N LEU A 84 4.43 -23.10 4.12
CA LEU A 84 4.86 -24.05 3.10
C LEU A 84 5.83 -25.09 3.66
N ASP A 85 6.82 -24.63 4.41
CA ASP A 85 7.93 -25.45 4.88
C ASP A 85 8.53 -24.88 6.18
N ALA A 86 8.36 -25.61 7.26
CA ALA A 86 8.88 -25.22 8.57
C ALA A 86 10.41 -25.21 8.63
N VAL A 87 11.08 -26.10 7.90
CA VAL A 87 12.56 -26.18 7.84
C VAL A 87 13.11 -24.98 7.06
N ALA A 88 12.49 -24.65 5.93
CA ALA A 88 12.84 -23.45 5.16
C ALA A 88 12.62 -22.17 5.97
N ALA A 89 11.57 -22.11 6.81
CA ALA A 89 11.31 -20.97 7.68
C ALA A 89 12.41 -20.72 8.72
N ASP A 90 13.09 -21.77 9.19
CA ASP A 90 14.22 -21.61 10.12
C ASP A 90 15.45 -20.99 9.43
N LEU A 91 15.60 -21.18 8.13
CA LEU A 91 16.67 -20.54 7.35
C LEU A 91 16.45 -19.04 7.16
N VAL A 92 15.19 -18.56 7.28
CA VAL A 92 14.85 -17.13 7.08
C VAL A 92 15.56 -16.23 8.10
N GLN A 93 15.80 -16.70 9.32
CA GLN A 93 16.57 -15.96 10.32
C GLN A 93 18.02 -15.76 9.84
N ALA A 94 18.69 -16.85 9.46
CA ALA A 94 20.09 -16.82 9.06
C ALA A 94 20.31 -15.96 7.80
N LEU A 95 19.45 -16.08 6.77
CA LEU A 95 19.55 -15.26 5.56
C LEU A 95 19.26 -13.79 5.81
N PHE A 96 18.43 -13.46 6.80
CA PHE A 96 18.14 -12.07 7.15
C PHE A 96 19.32 -11.41 7.89
N GLU A 97 20.00 -12.16 8.75
CA GLU A 97 21.19 -11.71 9.49
C GLU A 97 22.43 -11.61 8.61
N ASN A 98 22.67 -12.63 7.79
CA ASN A 98 23.84 -12.69 6.89
C ASN A 98 23.41 -13.13 5.47
N PRO A 99 22.80 -12.24 4.68
CA PRO A 99 22.32 -12.58 3.34
C PRO A 99 23.46 -12.99 2.39
N GLN A 100 24.62 -12.36 2.48
CA GLN A 100 25.77 -12.68 1.62
C GLN A 100 26.20 -14.13 1.79
N ARG A 101 26.40 -14.59 3.02
CA ARG A 101 26.78 -15.98 3.31
C ARG A 101 25.76 -16.97 2.76
N HIS A 102 24.47 -16.65 2.90
CA HIS A 102 23.41 -17.51 2.35
C HIS A 102 23.47 -17.57 0.82
N LEU A 103 23.71 -16.43 0.16
CA LEU A 103 23.82 -16.36 -1.31
C LEU A 103 25.03 -17.13 -1.87
N GLU A 104 26.13 -17.22 -1.11
CA GLU A 104 27.34 -17.98 -1.49
C GLU A 104 27.09 -19.51 -1.47
N THR A 105 26.19 -19.99 -0.62
CA THR A 105 25.90 -21.41 -0.41
C THR A 105 24.50 -21.85 -0.86
N ALA A 106 23.75 -20.97 -1.53
CA ALA A 106 22.36 -21.23 -1.91
C ALA A 106 22.23 -22.39 -2.91
N ASP A 107 21.35 -23.33 -2.59
CA ASP A 107 20.97 -24.38 -3.53
C ASP A 107 19.91 -23.88 -4.51
N LEU A 108 20.35 -23.47 -5.70
CA LEU A 108 19.47 -22.97 -6.76
C LEU A 108 18.83 -24.08 -7.61
N SER A 109 19.11 -25.36 -7.32
CA SER A 109 18.52 -26.49 -8.04
C SER A 109 17.05 -26.73 -7.64
N THR A 110 16.70 -26.46 -6.38
CA THR A 110 15.34 -26.63 -5.84
C THR A 110 14.50 -25.35 -5.96
N ALA A 111 13.18 -25.49 -6.00
CA ALA A 111 12.26 -24.34 -6.03
C ALA A 111 12.36 -23.52 -4.73
N THR A 112 12.34 -24.19 -3.58
CA THR A 112 12.48 -23.56 -2.26
C THR A 112 13.82 -22.84 -2.11
N GLY A 113 14.93 -23.48 -2.54
CA GLY A 113 16.25 -22.86 -2.48
C GLY A 113 16.35 -21.60 -3.33
N ARG A 114 15.77 -21.60 -4.53
CA ARG A 114 15.67 -20.37 -5.35
C ARG A 114 14.87 -19.26 -4.66
N GLU A 115 13.75 -19.58 -4.01
CA GLU A 115 12.98 -18.59 -3.28
C GLU A 115 13.74 -18.03 -2.07
N LEU A 116 14.40 -18.88 -1.28
CA LEU A 116 15.24 -18.41 -0.17
C LEU A 116 16.40 -17.53 -0.67
N ALA A 117 17.00 -17.86 -1.81
CA ALA A 117 18.02 -17.00 -2.43
C ALA A 117 17.43 -15.65 -2.88
N VAL A 118 16.18 -15.61 -3.39
CA VAL A 118 15.47 -14.36 -3.71
C VAL A 118 15.25 -13.53 -2.45
N LEU A 119 14.84 -14.14 -1.32
CA LEU A 119 14.71 -13.44 -0.04
C LEU A 119 16.04 -12.87 0.44
N ALA A 120 17.12 -13.66 0.35
CA ALA A 120 18.46 -13.23 0.73
C ALA A 120 18.97 -12.07 -0.17
N ALA A 121 18.76 -12.16 -1.49
CA ALA A 121 19.14 -11.11 -2.42
C ALA A 121 18.35 -9.81 -2.20
N ALA A 122 17.05 -9.90 -1.88
CA ALA A 122 16.26 -8.75 -1.50
C ALA A 122 16.74 -8.12 -0.18
N ARG A 123 17.14 -8.95 0.80
CA ARG A 123 17.76 -8.45 2.03
C ARG A 123 19.13 -7.81 1.76
N GLN A 124 19.95 -8.42 0.89
CA GLN A 124 21.23 -7.85 0.45
C GLN A 124 21.03 -6.51 -0.24
N ALA A 125 19.98 -6.35 -1.08
CA ALA A 125 19.68 -5.07 -1.72
C ALA A 125 19.39 -3.94 -0.73
N ILE A 126 18.83 -4.25 0.45
CA ILE A 126 18.62 -3.26 1.52
C ILE A 126 19.94 -2.80 2.14
N LEU A 127 20.95 -3.67 2.20
CA LEU A 127 22.26 -3.38 2.76
C LEU A 127 23.18 -2.75 1.72
N ASP A 128 23.22 -3.33 0.52
CA ASP A 128 24.04 -2.91 -0.61
C ASP A 128 23.36 -3.32 -1.94
N PRO A 129 22.68 -2.39 -2.63
CA PRO A 129 22.03 -2.66 -3.91
C PRO A 129 23.02 -3.15 -5.00
N ALA A 130 24.28 -2.66 -4.99
CA ALA A 130 25.25 -3.02 -6.01
C ALA A 130 25.70 -4.48 -5.86
N MET A 131 25.94 -4.95 -4.64
CA MET A 131 26.26 -6.34 -4.38
C MET A 131 25.11 -7.29 -4.77
N ALA A 132 23.84 -6.91 -4.44
CA ALA A 132 22.68 -7.69 -4.87
C ALA A 132 22.55 -7.74 -6.39
N ALA A 133 22.80 -6.62 -7.08
CA ALA A 133 22.79 -6.55 -8.55
C ALA A 133 23.88 -7.42 -9.18
N GLN A 134 25.09 -7.41 -8.63
CA GLN A 134 26.19 -8.27 -9.08
C GLN A 134 25.84 -9.75 -8.95
N TRP A 135 25.32 -10.17 -7.79
CA TRP A 135 24.88 -11.54 -7.58
C TRP A 135 23.79 -11.93 -8.61
N LEU A 136 22.79 -11.09 -8.81
CA LEU A 136 21.69 -11.37 -9.74
C LEU A 136 22.18 -11.47 -11.20
N GLN A 137 23.18 -10.69 -11.60
CA GLN A 137 23.79 -10.80 -12.94
C GLN A 137 24.48 -12.15 -13.17
N VAL A 138 25.13 -12.67 -12.16
CA VAL A 138 25.88 -13.95 -12.25
C VAL A 138 24.92 -15.13 -12.12
N GLN A 139 24.08 -15.14 -11.08
CA GLN A 139 23.26 -16.29 -10.71
C GLN A 139 21.83 -16.25 -11.27
N GLY A 140 21.41 -15.12 -11.82
CA GLY A 140 20.01 -14.91 -12.24
C GLY A 140 19.50 -15.90 -13.29
N ARG A 141 20.39 -16.58 -14.03
CA ARG A 141 19.99 -17.60 -15.01
C ARG A 141 19.31 -18.82 -14.36
N ALA A 142 19.63 -19.11 -13.11
CA ALA A 142 18.99 -20.18 -12.34
C ALA A 142 17.61 -19.82 -11.82
N LEU A 143 17.27 -18.53 -11.82
CA LEU A 143 15.97 -18.02 -11.36
C LEU A 143 14.95 -17.98 -12.51
N SER A 144 13.67 -18.08 -12.17
CA SER A 144 12.59 -17.82 -13.12
C SER A 144 12.60 -16.36 -13.59
N ALA A 145 11.97 -16.06 -14.73
CA ALA A 145 11.82 -14.69 -15.23
C ALA A 145 11.13 -13.79 -14.19
N GLY A 146 10.07 -14.30 -13.54
CA GLY A 146 9.35 -13.55 -12.50
C GLY A 146 10.22 -13.21 -11.28
N GLN A 147 11.04 -14.15 -10.82
CA GLN A 147 11.96 -13.93 -9.70
C GLN A 147 13.04 -12.90 -10.05
N ARG A 148 13.61 -12.97 -11.26
CA ARG A 148 14.60 -11.99 -11.74
C ARG A 148 14.01 -10.60 -11.84
N ASP A 149 12.86 -10.48 -12.49
CA ASP A 149 12.20 -9.19 -12.69
C ASP A 149 11.84 -8.56 -11.35
N TRP A 150 11.25 -9.33 -10.43
CA TRP A 150 10.93 -8.88 -9.10
C TRP A 150 12.17 -8.37 -8.34
N LEU A 151 13.29 -9.12 -8.40
CA LEU A 151 14.55 -8.69 -7.77
C LEU A 151 15.11 -7.41 -8.38
N TRP A 152 15.04 -7.23 -9.70
CA TRP A 152 15.44 -5.96 -10.32
C TRP A 152 14.56 -4.79 -9.82
N GLY A 153 13.27 -5.03 -9.61
CA GLY A 153 12.37 -4.07 -8.97
C GLY A 153 12.81 -3.72 -7.55
N SER A 154 13.11 -4.74 -6.74
CA SER A 154 13.57 -4.59 -5.36
C SER A 154 14.91 -3.84 -5.26
N ILE A 155 15.90 -4.22 -6.06
CA ILE A 155 17.22 -3.56 -6.12
C ILE A 155 17.06 -2.11 -6.58
N GLY A 156 16.29 -1.87 -7.65
CA GLY A 156 16.01 -0.53 -8.16
C GLY A 156 15.32 0.35 -7.12
N ARG A 157 14.36 -0.20 -6.37
CA ARG A 157 13.67 0.49 -5.29
C ARG A 157 14.64 0.90 -4.17
N GLN A 158 15.52 0.00 -3.71
CA GLN A 158 16.48 0.33 -2.66
C GLN A 158 17.49 1.37 -3.14
N ALA A 159 18.00 1.26 -4.36
CA ALA A 159 18.87 2.26 -4.97
C ALA A 159 18.17 3.63 -5.08
N ALA A 160 16.90 3.67 -5.50
CA ALA A 160 16.12 4.90 -5.58
C ALA A 160 15.89 5.54 -4.20
N LEU A 161 15.64 4.73 -3.16
CA LEU A 161 15.53 5.18 -1.76
C LEU A 161 16.84 5.82 -1.27
N ASN A 162 17.97 5.27 -1.68
CA ASN A 162 19.31 5.79 -1.35
C ASN A 162 19.75 6.94 -2.27
N LEU A 163 18.88 7.37 -3.20
CA LEU A 163 19.18 8.39 -4.21
C LEU A 163 20.36 8.03 -5.14
N ASP A 164 20.61 6.73 -5.31
CA ASP A 164 21.67 6.21 -6.17
C ASP A 164 21.34 6.43 -7.65
N LEU A 165 22.30 6.95 -8.41
CA LEU A 165 22.18 7.20 -9.83
C LEU A 165 21.98 5.92 -10.65
N GLN A 166 22.39 4.77 -10.14
CA GLN A 166 22.20 3.46 -10.78
C GLN A 166 20.76 2.94 -10.74
N ALA A 167 19.85 3.55 -9.95
CA ALA A 167 18.48 3.10 -9.76
C ALA A 167 17.74 2.90 -11.09
N THR A 168 17.84 3.87 -12.02
CA THR A 168 17.24 3.76 -13.36
C THR A 168 17.76 2.54 -14.13
N GLY A 169 19.08 2.30 -14.05
CA GLY A 169 19.72 1.16 -14.69
C GLY A 169 19.22 -0.17 -14.13
N TYR A 170 19.01 -0.27 -12.82
CA TYR A 170 18.49 -1.49 -12.20
C TYR A 170 17.05 -1.77 -12.60
N PHE A 171 16.15 -0.79 -12.55
CA PHE A 171 14.77 -0.97 -13.02
C PHE A 171 14.69 -1.38 -14.50
N SER A 172 15.58 -0.86 -15.35
CA SER A 172 15.54 -1.14 -16.80
C SER A 172 16.00 -2.55 -17.15
N ARG A 173 16.66 -3.29 -16.24
CA ARG A 173 17.09 -4.67 -16.46
C ARG A 173 15.98 -5.70 -16.32
N ALA A 174 14.83 -5.34 -15.76
CA ALA A 174 13.66 -6.21 -15.72
C ALA A 174 13.09 -6.41 -17.14
N GLY A 175 12.81 -7.66 -17.50
CA GLY A 175 12.20 -8.00 -18.79
C GLY A 175 10.71 -7.61 -18.83
N SER A 176 10.03 -7.62 -17.67
CA SER A 176 8.62 -7.25 -17.58
C SER A 176 8.28 -6.61 -16.24
N LEU A 177 7.56 -5.47 -16.27
CA LEU A 177 7.08 -4.80 -15.07
C LEU A 177 5.89 -5.51 -14.39
N ARG A 178 5.26 -6.49 -15.04
CA ARG A 178 4.14 -7.25 -14.46
C ARG A 178 4.51 -8.01 -13.17
N HIS A 179 5.80 -8.24 -12.96
CA HIS A 179 6.32 -8.92 -11.77
C HIS A 179 6.73 -7.96 -10.65
N PHE A 180 6.61 -6.65 -10.90
CA PHE A 180 6.88 -5.65 -9.87
C PHE A 180 5.70 -5.57 -8.91
N ASP A 181 6.01 -5.35 -7.64
CA ASP A 181 5.01 -4.91 -6.67
C ASP A 181 4.70 -3.41 -6.89
N GLU A 182 3.56 -2.95 -6.40
CA GLU A 182 3.14 -1.55 -6.50
C GLU A 182 4.23 -0.59 -5.97
N GLU A 183 4.87 -0.94 -4.86
CA GLU A 183 5.94 -0.11 -4.29
C GLU A 183 7.16 0.01 -5.23
N HIS A 184 7.47 -1.02 -6.02
CA HIS A 184 8.54 -0.94 -7.03
C HIS A 184 8.18 0.06 -8.14
N LEU A 185 6.93 -0.01 -8.64
CA LEU A 185 6.43 0.88 -9.68
C LEU A 185 6.36 2.33 -9.20
N GLU A 186 5.89 2.54 -7.98
CA GLU A 186 5.86 3.84 -7.35
C GLU A 186 7.26 4.47 -7.22
N TRP A 187 8.26 3.69 -6.78
CA TRP A 187 9.62 4.18 -6.67
C TRP A 187 10.31 4.34 -8.01
N MET A 188 9.99 3.50 -9.00
CA MET A 188 10.43 3.69 -10.38
C MET A 188 9.91 5.02 -10.94
N ALA A 189 8.62 5.33 -10.72
CA ALA A 189 8.03 6.59 -11.14
C ALA A 189 8.67 7.81 -10.42
N ARG A 190 8.86 7.75 -9.10
CA ARG A 190 9.53 8.82 -8.33
C ARG A 190 10.96 9.06 -8.79
N ASN A 191 11.71 7.97 -9.02
CA ASN A 191 13.07 8.08 -9.54
C ASN A 191 13.09 8.70 -10.94
N ALA A 192 12.19 8.29 -11.82
CA ALA A 192 12.08 8.84 -13.16
C ALA A 192 11.67 10.33 -13.15
N LEU A 193 10.76 10.73 -12.25
CA LEU A 193 10.38 12.14 -12.04
C LEU A 193 11.58 12.99 -11.63
N ARG A 194 12.37 12.50 -10.67
CA ARG A 194 13.59 13.19 -10.20
C ARG A 194 14.58 13.48 -11.33
N HIS A 195 14.64 12.60 -12.32
CA HIS A 195 15.56 12.73 -13.46
C HIS A 195 14.91 13.30 -14.72
N GLY A 196 13.66 13.74 -14.69
CA GLY A 196 12.93 14.26 -15.84
C GLY A 196 12.66 13.25 -16.96
N GLN A 197 12.67 11.96 -16.63
CA GLN A 197 12.53 10.86 -17.59
C GLN A 197 11.04 10.54 -17.85
N TRP A 198 10.34 11.43 -18.53
CA TRP A 198 8.88 11.38 -18.72
C TRP A 198 8.36 10.07 -19.31
N ALA A 199 9.08 9.46 -20.23
CA ALA A 199 8.70 8.16 -20.80
C ALA A 199 8.74 7.03 -19.75
N GLN A 200 9.69 7.07 -18.82
CA GLN A 200 9.79 6.11 -17.73
C GLN A 200 8.70 6.38 -16.66
N VAL A 201 8.37 7.63 -16.39
CA VAL A 201 7.24 8.01 -15.53
C VAL A 201 5.95 7.41 -16.07
N GLN A 202 5.65 7.62 -17.36
CA GLN A 202 4.47 7.05 -18.00
C GLN A 202 4.45 5.53 -17.91
N LYS A 203 5.56 4.86 -18.29
CA LYS A 203 5.69 3.41 -18.27
C LYS A 203 5.44 2.82 -16.87
N ALA A 204 6.02 3.44 -15.85
CA ALA A 204 5.85 2.97 -14.47
C ALA A 204 4.40 3.12 -13.98
N ILE A 205 3.77 4.29 -14.22
CA ILE A 205 2.40 4.54 -13.77
C ILE A 205 1.38 3.69 -14.55
N GLU A 206 1.57 3.50 -15.86
CA GLU A 206 0.68 2.65 -16.66
C GLU A 206 0.75 1.16 -16.24
N ALA A 207 1.86 0.72 -15.65
CA ALA A 207 2.02 -0.63 -15.10
C ALA A 207 1.38 -0.82 -13.71
N MET A 208 1.03 0.26 -12.99
CA MET A 208 0.35 0.20 -11.69
C MET A 208 -1.06 -0.39 -11.83
N SER A 209 -1.60 -0.94 -10.73
CA SER A 209 -3.00 -1.34 -10.65
C SER A 209 -3.93 -0.14 -10.94
N THR A 210 -5.15 -0.44 -11.37
CA THR A 210 -6.15 0.61 -11.63
C THR A 210 -6.41 1.45 -10.38
N VAL A 211 -6.48 0.82 -9.20
CA VAL A 211 -6.71 1.52 -7.93
C VAL A 211 -5.57 2.49 -7.61
N THR A 212 -4.32 2.05 -7.71
CA THR A 212 -3.15 2.91 -7.46
C THR A 212 -3.06 4.04 -8.48
N ARG A 213 -3.23 3.72 -9.76
CA ARG A 213 -3.15 4.69 -10.86
C ARG A 213 -4.22 5.80 -10.78
N GLN A 214 -5.39 5.51 -10.20
CA GLN A 214 -6.46 6.49 -9.99
C GLN A 214 -6.23 7.42 -8.78
N GLN A 215 -5.23 7.17 -7.95
CA GLN A 215 -4.88 8.10 -6.87
C GLN A 215 -4.46 9.45 -7.47
N PRO A 216 -4.89 10.57 -6.87
CA PRO A 216 -4.64 11.90 -7.41
C PRO A 216 -3.18 12.19 -7.79
N ALA A 217 -2.23 11.74 -6.96
CA ALA A 217 -0.81 11.88 -7.23
C ALA A 217 -0.39 11.20 -8.55
N TRP A 218 -0.78 9.94 -8.74
CA TRP A 218 -0.36 9.20 -9.93
C TRP A 218 -1.11 9.63 -11.19
N ALA A 219 -2.40 9.97 -11.08
CA ALA A 219 -3.18 10.52 -12.17
C ALA A 219 -2.59 11.87 -12.66
N TYR A 220 -2.20 12.76 -11.72
CA TYR A 220 -1.53 14.02 -12.03
C TYR A 220 -0.21 13.79 -12.78
N TRP A 221 0.70 12.96 -12.24
CA TRP A 221 1.99 12.72 -12.88
C TRP A 221 1.88 11.96 -14.20
N LEU A 222 0.86 11.12 -14.38
CA LEU A 222 0.55 10.52 -15.68
C LEU A 222 0.13 11.60 -16.69
N ALA A 223 -0.75 12.52 -16.30
CA ALA A 223 -1.14 13.64 -17.14
C ALA A 223 0.07 14.50 -17.56
N ARG A 224 0.94 14.85 -16.59
CA ARG A 224 2.17 15.60 -16.85
C ARG A 224 3.13 14.85 -17.78
N SER A 225 3.26 13.53 -17.63
CA SER A 225 4.11 12.72 -18.51
C SER A 225 3.58 12.68 -19.94
N LEU A 226 2.27 12.66 -20.12
CA LEU A 226 1.63 12.75 -21.43
C LEU A 226 1.82 14.12 -22.07
N GLN A 227 1.83 15.20 -21.34
CA GLN A 227 2.09 16.56 -21.84
C GLN A 227 3.55 16.74 -22.28
N ASN A 228 4.50 16.19 -21.53
CA ASN A 228 5.94 16.36 -21.76
C ASN A 228 6.57 15.28 -22.66
N GLY A 229 5.83 14.24 -23.04
CA GLY A 229 6.33 13.16 -23.90
C GLY A 229 6.37 13.52 -25.40
N GLN A 230 7.29 12.88 -26.14
CA GLN A 230 7.64 13.24 -27.53
C GLN A 230 6.66 12.82 -28.64
N GLN A 231 5.46 12.29 -28.37
CA GLN A 231 4.55 11.77 -29.42
C GLN A 231 3.23 12.54 -29.52
N ARG A 232 2.74 12.71 -30.74
CA ARG A 232 1.48 13.32 -31.25
C ARG A 232 0.71 14.24 -30.27
N PRO A 233 0.83 15.57 -30.38
CA PRO A 233 0.40 16.54 -29.37
C PRO A 233 -1.10 16.51 -29.02
N ALA A 234 -1.99 16.43 -30.01
CA ALA A 234 -3.43 16.67 -29.80
C ALA A 234 -4.14 15.54 -28.98
N GLN A 235 -3.82 14.26 -29.24
CA GLN A 235 -4.51 13.13 -28.60
C GLN A 235 -4.03 12.90 -27.17
N ARG A 236 -2.76 13.19 -26.91
CA ARG A 236 -2.17 13.16 -25.56
C ARG A 236 -2.67 14.29 -24.70
N SER A 237 -2.81 15.47 -25.27
CA SER A 237 -3.37 16.62 -24.58
C SER A 237 -4.79 16.34 -24.09
N ARG A 238 -5.66 15.72 -24.90
CA ARG A 238 -7.01 15.34 -24.46
C ARG A 238 -7.02 14.30 -23.32
N LYS A 239 -6.17 13.25 -23.42
CA LYS A 239 -6.07 12.25 -22.36
C LYS A 239 -5.53 12.87 -21.06
N ALA A 240 -4.52 13.72 -21.15
CA ALA A 240 -3.99 14.45 -20.00
C ALA A 240 -5.04 15.35 -19.37
N GLU A 241 -5.77 16.11 -20.17
CA GLU A 241 -6.87 16.96 -19.71
C GLU A 241 -7.97 16.15 -18.99
N THR A 242 -8.39 15.02 -19.57
CA THR A 242 -9.36 14.12 -18.92
C THR A 242 -8.87 13.62 -17.56
N LEU A 243 -7.58 13.23 -17.45
CA LEU A 243 -7.01 12.79 -16.17
C LEU A 243 -7.01 13.94 -15.14
N LEU A 244 -6.66 15.15 -15.54
CA LEU A 244 -6.68 16.31 -14.65
C LEU A 244 -8.11 16.66 -14.22
N GLN A 245 -9.09 16.61 -15.15
CA GLN A 245 -10.51 16.83 -14.83
C GLN A 245 -11.07 15.82 -13.84
N GLN A 246 -10.62 14.55 -13.90
CA GLN A 246 -11.06 13.50 -12.99
C GLN A 246 -10.62 13.72 -11.54
N ILE A 247 -9.50 14.40 -11.34
CA ILE A 247 -8.93 14.62 -10.00
C ILE A 247 -9.03 16.07 -9.52
N ALA A 248 -9.34 17.03 -10.40
CA ALA A 248 -9.42 18.45 -10.02
C ALA A 248 -10.40 18.66 -8.87
N GLY A 249 -9.98 19.35 -7.82
CA GLY A 249 -10.75 19.55 -6.60
C GLY A 249 -10.05 20.49 -5.62
N HIS A 250 -10.64 20.66 -4.44
CA HIS A 250 -10.18 21.63 -3.43
C HIS A 250 -9.62 20.99 -2.15
N GLN A 251 -9.54 19.65 -2.08
CA GLN A 251 -9.23 18.96 -0.82
C GLN A 251 -7.80 18.45 -0.69
N GLY A 252 -7.09 18.24 -1.81
CA GLY A 252 -5.77 17.67 -1.81
C GLY A 252 -4.78 18.43 -2.66
N PHE A 253 -3.48 18.26 -2.39
CA PHE A 253 -2.41 18.96 -3.09
C PHE A 253 -2.44 18.73 -4.62
N TYR A 254 -2.53 17.47 -5.07
CA TYR A 254 -2.55 17.16 -6.50
C TYR A 254 -3.88 17.52 -7.16
N GLU A 255 -4.96 17.57 -6.41
CA GLU A 255 -6.28 18.03 -6.85
C GLU A 255 -6.25 19.53 -7.13
N LEU A 256 -5.64 20.32 -6.25
CA LEU A 256 -5.41 21.75 -6.45
C LEU A 256 -4.47 22.02 -7.65
N LEU A 257 -3.38 21.28 -7.79
CA LEU A 257 -2.49 21.39 -8.93
C LEU A 257 -3.21 21.08 -10.24
N ALA A 258 -4.08 20.05 -10.27
CA ALA A 258 -4.85 19.72 -11.47
C ALA A 258 -5.84 20.84 -11.81
N LEU A 259 -6.47 21.46 -10.81
CA LEU A 259 -7.37 22.60 -11.00
C LEU A 259 -6.60 23.79 -11.61
N GLU A 260 -5.41 24.10 -11.09
CA GLU A 260 -4.54 25.16 -11.61
C GLU A 260 -4.13 24.91 -13.08
N GLU A 261 -3.71 23.67 -13.41
CA GLU A 261 -3.35 23.29 -14.79
C GLU A 261 -4.54 23.45 -15.78
N LEU A 262 -5.75 23.21 -15.30
CA LEU A 262 -7.00 23.43 -16.05
C LEU A 262 -7.43 24.90 -16.11
N ARG A 263 -6.63 25.81 -15.53
CA ARG A 263 -6.98 27.25 -15.38
C ARG A 263 -8.31 27.47 -14.61
N GLY A 264 -8.64 26.55 -13.71
CA GLY A 264 -9.75 26.70 -12.79
C GLY A 264 -9.43 27.77 -11.73
N HIS A 265 -10.48 28.43 -11.22
CA HIS A 265 -10.34 29.34 -10.10
C HIS A 265 -10.55 28.59 -8.80
N ILE A 266 -9.69 28.83 -7.83
CA ILE A 266 -9.96 28.47 -6.45
C ILE A 266 -10.86 29.60 -5.92
N ASP A 267 -12.16 29.33 -5.91
CA ASP A 267 -13.08 30.25 -5.23
C ASP A 267 -12.70 30.28 -3.75
N ALA A 268 -12.61 31.49 -3.19
CA ALA A 268 -12.42 31.63 -1.75
C ALA A 268 -13.50 30.80 -1.04
N ALA A 269 -13.08 29.91 -0.17
CA ALA A 269 -14.00 29.05 0.55
C ALA A 269 -15.10 29.90 1.18
N GLN A 270 -16.35 29.68 0.78
CA GLN A 270 -17.46 30.36 1.42
C GLN A 270 -17.45 30.02 2.91
N PRO A 271 -17.70 30.98 3.79
CA PRO A 271 -17.71 30.70 5.22
C PRO A 271 -18.73 29.60 5.51
N VAL A 272 -18.26 28.51 6.03
CA VAL A 272 -19.08 27.34 6.35
C VAL A 272 -20.01 27.74 7.49
N ARG A 273 -21.34 27.64 7.26
CA ARG A 273 -22.34 27.90 8.30
C ARG A 273 -22.12 26.96 9.48
N ASN A 274 -22.05 27.49 10.69
CA ASN A 274 -21.99 26.70 11.90
C ASN A 274 -23.17 25.71 11.99
N PRO A 275 -22.97 24.54 12.61
CA PRO A 275 -24.07 23.61 12.84
C PRO A 275 -25.19 24.27 13.63
N ASP A 276 -26.43 24.03 13.21
CA ASP A 276 -27.59 24.48 13.96
C ASP A 276 -27.92 23.56 15.16
N ALA A 277 -28.93 23.95 15.93
CA ALA A 277 -29.32 23.21 17.13
C ALA A 277 -29.78 21.76 16.83
N GLN A 278 -30.45 21.57 15.68
CA GLN A 278 -30.93 20.23 15.27
C GLN A 278 -29.77 19.32 14.83
N GLU A 279 -28.82 19.84 14.06
CA GLU A 279 -27.63 19.12 13.65
C GLU A 279 -26.79 18.72 14.87
N LEU A 280 -26.61 19.61 15.83
CA LEU A 280 -25.91 19.32 17.09
C LEU A 280 -26.67 18.29 17.93
N ALA A 281 -27.99 18.33 17.99
CA ALA A 281 -28.82 17.36 18.69
C ALA A 281 -28.67 15.97 18.05
N THR A 282 -28.67 15.90 16.72
CA THR A 282 -28.43 14.66 15.97
C THR A 282 -27.04 14.08 16.27
N ALA A 283 -25.98 14.89 16.26
CA ALA A 283 -24.63 14.46 16.61
C ALA A 283 -24.55 13.93 18.06
N ARG A 284 -25.18 14.63 19.01
CA ARG A 284 -25.27 14.20 20.42
C ARG A 284 -26.02 12.88 20.59
N ALA A 285 -27.05 12.63 19.77
CA ALA A 285 -27.85 11.40 19.81
C ALA A 285 -27.16 10.22 19.13
N ASN A 286 -26.06 10.44 18.39
CA ASN A 286 -25.34 9.36 17.70
C ASN A 286 -24.72 8.39 18.73
N PRO A 287 -25.11 7.08 18.73
CA PRO A 287 -24.63 6.13 19.74
C PRO A 287 -23.13 5.91 19.72
N GLY A 288 -22.49 6.01 18.55
CA GLY A 288 -21.04 5.85 18.40
C GLY A 288 -20.27 7.01 19.01
N LEU A 289 -20.72 8.25 18.74
CA LEU A 289 -20.12 9.44 19.34
C LEU A 289 -20.32 9.46 20.87
N GLN A 290 -21.48 9.01 21.37
CA GLN A 290 -21.72 8.86 22.80
C GLN A 290 -20.74 7.85 23.44
N ARG A 291 -20.55 6.68 22.82
CA ARG A 291 -19.57 5.68 23.34
C ARG A 291 -18.14 6.24 23.32
N ALA A 292 -17.78 6.98 22.27
CA ALA A 292 -16.46 7.61 22.19
C ALA A 292 -16.26 8.64 23.33
N LEU A 293 -17.24 9.51 23.56
CA LEU A 293 -17.18 10.49 24.65
C LEU A 293 -17.17 9.82 26.03
N HIS A 294 -17.95 8.75 26.22
CA HIS A 294 -17.94 7.99 27.46
C HIS A 294 -16.58 7.30 27.68
N ALA A 295 -16.03 6.63 26.68
CA ALA A 295 -14.69 6.03 26.77
C ALA A 295 -13.65 7.08 27.17
N ARG A 296 -13.71 8.28 26.57
CA ARG A 296 -12.82 9.39 26.92
C ARG A 296 -12.96 9.81 28.39
N SER A 297 -14.20 9.93 28.90
CA SER A 297 -14.43 10.32 30.30
C SER A 297 -13.84 9.30 31.30
N LEU A 298 -13.64 8.05 30.88
CA LEU A 298 -12.98 6.99 31.64
C LEU A 298 -11.46 6.95 31.44
N GLY A 299 -10.88 7.90 30.69
CA GLY A 299 -9.44 7.92 30.40
C GLY A 299 -8.99 6.95 29.29
N LEU A 300 -9.90 6.23 28.64
CA LEU A 300 -9.62 5.28 27.54
C LEU A 300 -9.45 6.03 26.21
N ASN A 301 -8.40 6.85 26.13
CA ASN A 301 -8.22 7.79 25.02
C ASN A 301 -8.03 7.10 23.65
N SER A 302 -7.31 5.98 23.61
CA SER A 302 -7.09 5.21 22.38
C SER A 302 -8.37 4.60 21.83
N GLU A 303 -9.20 4.04 22.71
CA GLU A 303 -10.50 3.44 22.41
C GLU A 303 -11.49 4.53 21.97
N ALA A 304 -11.53 5.63 22.70
CA ALA A 304 -12.32 6.79 22.38
C ALA A 304 -12.03 7.33 20.97
N THR A 305 -10.74 7.48 20.64
CA THR A 305 -10.32 7.97 19.31
C THR A 305 -10.70 6.99 18.21
N ARG A 306 -10.53 5.69 18.43
CA ARG A 306 -10.93 4.65 17.45
C ARG A 306 -12.43 4.62 17.23
N GLU A 307 -13.23 4.69 18.31
CA GLU A 307 -14.69 4.71 18.23
C GLU A 307 -15.20 5.97 17.52
N TRP A 308 -14.59 7.13 17.80
CA TRP A 308 -14.90 8.38 17.12
C TRP A 308 -14.65 8.29 15.62
N ASN A 309 -13.43 7.87 15.23
CA ASN A 309 -13.05 7.74 13.82
C ASN A 309 -13.91 6.72 13.07
N TYR A 310 -14.30 5.64 13.74
CA TYR A 310 -15.20 4.65 13.18
C TYR A 310 -16.63 5.23 13.00
N SER A 311 -17.12 5.99 13.97
CA SER A 311 -18.47 6.55 13.93
C SER A 311 -18.61 7.69 12.93
N THR A 312 -17.58 8.51 12.76
CA THR A 312 -17.53 9.58 11.75
C THR A 312 -17.20 9.07 10.36
N ASN A 313 -16.50 7.92 10.28
CA ASN A 313 -16.16 7.24 9.03
C ASN A 313 -15.41 8.12 8.03
N LEU A 314 -14.50 8.98 8.55
CA LEU A 314 -13.75 10.02 7.82
C LEU A 314 -13.02 9.53 6.55
N HIS A 315 -12.76 8.22 6.46
CA HIS A 315 -11.94 7.63 5.40
C HIS A 315 -12.74 6.75 4.42
N GLN A 316 -14.07 6.73 4.51
CA GLN A 316 -14.90 5.89 3.63
C GLN A 316 -15.90 6.73 2.82
N ARG A 317 -16.07 6.41 1.53
CA ARG A 317 -16.99 7.10 0.61
C ARG A 317 -18.46 7.11 1.05
N ARG A 318 -18.85 6.39 2.10
CA ARG A 318 -20.21 6.34 2.68
C ARG A 318 -20.21 6.69 4.16
N GLY A 319 -19.26 7.50 4.59
CA GLY A 319 -19.23 8.05 5.95
C GLY A 319 -20.31 9.08 6.21
N MET A 320 -20.21 9.78 7.31
CA MET A 320 -21.05 10.95 7.60
C MET A 320 -20.91 11.99 6.46
N ASN A 321 -21.99 12.66 6.13
CA ASN A 321 -21.93 13.79 5.22
C ASN A 321 -21.22 15.00 5.87
N ASP A 322 -20.89 16.02 5.08
CA ASP A 322 -20.11 17.18 5.56
C ASP A 322 -20.81 17.92 6.71
N ARG A 323 -22.14 17.98 6.73
CA ARG A 323 -22.91 18.62 7.81
C ARG A 323 -22.86 17.82 9.12
N ASP A 324 -22.95 16.48 9.02
CA ASP A 324 -22.82 15.58 10.17
C ASP A 324 -21.40 15.60 10.73
N LEU A 325 -20.38 15.67 9.86
CA LEU A 325 -18.97 15.80 10.27
C LEU A 325 -18.74 17.13 10.99
N LEU A 326 -19.27 18.23 10.46
CA LEU A 326 -19.15 19.54 11.07
C LEU A 326 -19.85 19.59 12.44
N ALA A 327 -21.04 19.00 12.57
CA ALA A 327 -21.74 18.88 13.84
C ALA A 327 -20.98 18.01 14.85
N SER A 328 -20.38 16.90 14.39
CA SER A 328 -19.54 16.04 15.22
C SER A 328 -18.28 16.78 15.68
N ALA A 329 -17.61 17.52 14.80
CA ALA A 329 -16.47 18.36 15.15
C ALA A 329 -16.85 19.41 16.20
N ALA A 330 -17.97 20.10 16.02
CA ALA A 330 -18.47 21.08 16.97
C ALA A 330 -18.78 20.46 18.34
N LEU A 331 -19.34 19.24 18.35
CA LEU A 331 -19.56 18.48 19.59
C LEU A 331 -18.21 18.17 20.29
N ALA A 332 -17.18 17.74 19.56
CA ALA A 332 -15.85 17.50 20.11
C ALA A 332 -15.25 18.81 20.68
N CYS A 333 -15.43 19.95 19.98
CA CYS A 333 -14.99 21.27 20.44
C CYS A 333 -15.65 21.64 21.78
N GLN A 334 -16.97 21.45 21.92
CA GLN A 334 -17.72 21.68 23.16
C GLN A 334 -17.21 20.83 24.32
N GLN A 335 -16.72 19.62 24.03
CA GLN A 335 -16.14 18.71 25.02
C GLN A 335 -14.63 18.91 25.21
N GLN A 336 -14.06 20.00 24.66
CA GLN A 336 -12.64 20.32 24.73
C GLN A 336 -11.74 19.17 24.20
N TRP A 337 -12.26 18.40 23.25
CA TRP A 337 -11.49 17.37 22.57
C TRP A 337 -10.87 17.94 21.30
N TRP A 338 -9.85 18.76 21.49
CA TRP A 338 -9.27 19.62 20.44
C TRP A 338 -8.76 18.83 19.25
N ASP A 339 -8.16 17.68 19.47
CA ASP A 339 -7.69 16.81 18.41
C ASP A 339 -8.85 16.36 17.49
N ARG A 340 -9.98 15.93 18.05
CA ARG A 340 -11.14 15.54 17.24
C ARG A 340 -11.92 16.74 16.70
N CYS A 341 -11.90 17.85 17.44
CA CYS A 341 -12.46 19.11 16.99
C CYS A 341 -11.83 19.58 15.65
N ILE A 342 -10.52 19.43 15.51
CA ILE A 342 -9.77 19.87 14.32
C ILE A 342 -9.79 18.80 13.23
N ASN A 343 -9.58 17.54 13.58
CA ASN A 343 -9.39 16.45 12.61
C ASN A 343 -10.70 15.80 12.11
N THR A 344 -11.88 16.25 12.58
CA THR A 344 -13.20 15.79 12.09
C THR A 344 -13.80 16.74 11.05
N ARG A 345 -13.16 17.87 10.79
CA ARG A 345 -13.61 18.87 9.79
C ARG A 345 -13.26 18.49 8.37
#